data_cbdae9a5c12f347c3b8c4c50cf5a99c6
#
_entry.id   cbdae9a5c12f347c3b8c4c50cf5a99c6
#
_cell.length_a   1.000
_cell.length_b   1.000
_cell.length_c   1.000
_cell.angle_alpha   90.00
_cell.angle_beta   90.00
_cell.angle_gamma   90.00
#
_symmetry.space_group_name_H-M   'P 1'
#
loop_
_entity.id
_entity.type
_entity.pdbx_description
1 polymer ?
#
loop_
_entity_poly.entity_id
_entity_poly.type
_entity_poly.pdbx_seq_one_letter_code
_entity_poly.pdbx_strand_id
1 'polypeptide(L)'
;MKATQQLHNLGQSLWLDNITRDLLNNGTLERYIAELAITGLTSNPTIFDHAIKNSSSYDRAIRDYASKGKSGEELFFELALEDLTRAADLFRPVHDRTNGLDGWVSLEVSPLLAHNTASTLAEAKQLFARANRPNLLIKIPGTKEGLPAIEEAIFAGIPVNVTLLFSPEQYRAVAEAYIRGIERRIQAGLNPKVGSVASVFVSRWDTAVAGKVPPELANRLGIAIARGTYQDYVKLLGSSKWQRAFNEGAIPQRLLFASTGTKDPKASDTLYIESLAVPLTVNTMPEGTLQALADHGKVDALPAKEMNDTARTLDDFVKAGVNLSALGAQLQEEGATSFVKSWNDLLNVISSKTASLQQAA
;
A
#
# COMPACT_ATOMS: atom_id res chain seq x y z
N MET A 1 5.87 -27.03 -2.41
CA MET A 1 5.35 -25.81 -1.71
C MET A 1 5.39 -24.71 -2.72
N LYS A 2 4.31 -23.92 -2.89
CA LYS A 2 4.30 -22.78 -3.82
C LYS A 2 5.26 -21.68 -3.34
N ALA A 3 5.82 -20.90 -4.26
CA ALA A 3 6.72 -19.79 -3.90
C ALA A 3 6.03 -18.75 -3.01
N THR A 4 4.72 -18.52 -3.17
CA THR A 4 3.91 -17.67 -2.28
C THR A 4 3.96 -18.16 -0.82
N GLN A 5 3.83 -19.45 -0.59
CA GLN A 5 3.94 -20.04 0.76
C GLN A 5 5.37 -19.98 1.30
N GLN A 6 6.38 -20.15 0.43
CA GLN A 6 7.79 -20.01 0.84
C GLN A 6 8.08 -18.58 1.31
N LEU A 7 7.62 -17.56 0.56
CA LEU A 7 7.77 -16.16 0.90
C LEU A 7 7.09 -15.82 2.24
N HIS A 8 5.87 -16.32 2.44
CA HIS A 8 5.18 -16.16 3.72
C HIS A 8 5.96 -16.80 4.88
N ASN A 9 6.50 -17.99 4.68
CA ASN A 9 7.28 -18.70 5.69
C ASN A 9 8.63 -18.03 6.00
N LEU A 10 9.20 -17.25 5.06
CA LEU A 10 10.35 -16.38 5.31
C LEU A 10 10.01 -15.17 6.19
N GLY A 11 8.73 -14.92 6.48
CA GLY A 11 8.27 -13.83 7.34
C GLY A 11 7.89 -12.56 6.58
N GLN A 12 7.65 -12.64 5.27
CA GLN A 12 7.05 -11.55 4.51
C GLN A 12 5.57 -11.83 4.27
N SER A 13 4.70 -10.88 4.59
CA SER A 13 3.27 -10.95 4.28
C SER A 13 3.01 -10.62 2.82
N LEU A 14 2.12 -11.39 2.19
CA LEU A 14 1.71 -11.15 0.81
C LEU A 14 0.34 -10.49 0.80
N TRP A 15 0.27 -9.30 0.22
CA TRP A 15 -0.99 -8.60 0.02
C TRP A 15 -1.31 -8.50 -1.48
N LEU A 16 -2.59 -8.57 -1.81
CA LEU A 16 -3.07 -8.38 -3.17
C LEU A 16 -3.27 -6.88 -3.44
N ASP A 17 -2.64 -6.32 -4.48
CA ASP A 17 -2.91 -4.95 -4.95
C ASP A 17 -4.00 -4.99 -6.01
N ASN A 18 -5.18 -5.39 -5.60
CA ASN A 18 -6.39 -5.45 -6.42
C ASN A 18 -7.63 -5.60 -5.52
N ILE A 19 -8.74 -5.01 -5.95
CA ILE A 19 -10.09 -5.26 -5.44
C ILE A 19 -11.09 -5.06 -6.57
N THR A 20 -11.93 -6.05 -6.78
CA THR A 20 -13.11 -5.93 -7.65
C THR A 20 -14.28 -6.62 -6.99
N ARG A 21 -15.50 -6.15 -7.28
CA ARG A 21 -16.71 -6.82 -6.81
C ARG A 21 -16.80 -8.26 -7.34
N ASP A 22 -16.24 -8.52 -8.51
CA ASP A 22 -16.19 -9.85 -9.11
C ASP A 22 -15.28 -10.81 -8.33
N LEU A 23 -14.12 -10.36 -7.86
CA LEU A 23 -13.24 -11.16 -6.98
C LEU A 23 -13.95 -11.61 -5.69
N LEU A 24 -14.83 -10.75 -5.15
CA LEU A 24 -15.62 -11.05 -3.96
C LEU A 24 -16.81 -11.96 -4.27
N ASN A 25 -17.48 -11.75 -5.40
CA ASN A 25 -18.71 -12.47 -5.74
C ASN A 25 -18.46 -13.92 -6.18
N ASN A 26 -17.33 -14.18 -6.86
CA ASN A 26 -16.98 -15.50 -7.40
C ASN A 26 -16.07 -16.34 -6.49
N GLY A 27 -15.76 -15.86 -5.26
CA GLY A 27 -14.92 -16.56 -4.30
C GLY A 27 -13.43 -16.59 -4.65
N THR A 28 -12.97 -15.81 -5.62
CA THR A 28 -11.55 -15.78 -6.02
C THR A 28 -10.66 -15.24 -4.89
N LEU A 29 -11.09 -14.20 -4.16
CA LEU A 29 -10.32 -13.67 -3.04
C LEU A 29 -10.19 -14.71 -1.90
N GLU A 30 -11.27 -15.42 -1.57
CA GLU A 30 -11.26 -16.51 -0.58
C GLU A 30 -10.28 -17.62 -0.97
N ARG A 31 -10.28 -17.99 -2.26
CA ARG A 31 -9.33 -18.98 -2.78
C ARG A 31 -7.89 -18.50 -2.68
N TYR A 32 -7.60 -17.22 -2.98
CA TYR A 32 -6.25 -16.67 -2.84
C TYR A 32 -5.77 -16.65 -1.39
N ILE A 33 -6.65 -16.33 -0.45
CA ILE A 33 -6.35 -16.44 0.99
C ILE A 33 -6.00 -17.88 1.38
N ALA A 34 -6.79 -18.84 0.92
CA ALA A 34 -6.63 -20.26 1.29
C ALA A 34 -5.41 -20.92 0.62
N GLU A 35 -5.15 -20.62 -0.66
CA GLU A 35 -4.20 -21.40 -1.49
C GLU A 35 -2.89 -20.67 -1.78
N LEU A 36 -2.87 -19.33 -1.73
CA LEU A 36 -1.72 -18.51 -2.13
C LEU A 36 -1.10 -17.72 -0.96
N ALA A 37 -1.53 -18.00 0.26
CA ALA A 37 -1.04 -17.31 1.48
C ALA A 37 -1.20 -15.78 1.43
N ILE A 38 -2.24 -15.28 0.77
CA ILE A 38 -2.58 -13.86 0.77
C ILE A 38 -3.16 -13.50 2.15
N THR A 39 -2.59 -12.47 2.77
CA THR A 39 -2.92 -12.06 4.14
C THR A 39 -3.46 -10.65 4.26
N GLY A 40 -3.61 -9.94 3.16
CA GLY A 40 -4.15 -8.58 3.14
C GLY A 40 -4.37 -8.07 1.71
N LEU A 41 -4.82 -6.81 1.63
CA LEU A 41 -5.21 -6.22 0.35
C LEU A 41 -4.98 -4.70 0.38
N THR A 42 -4.51 -4.17 -0.76
CA THR A 42 -4.45 -2.73 -1.02
C THR A 42 -5.35 -2.33 -2.18
N SER A 43 -5.88 -1.12 -2.12
CA SER A 43 -6.63 -0.49 -3.20
C SER A 43 -6.07 0.90 -3.51
N ASN A 44 -6.44 1.42 -4.67
CA ASN A 44 -6.16 2.78 -5.09
C ASN A 44 -7.20 3.23 -6.15
N PRO A 45 -7.26 4.53 -6.51
CA PRO A 45 -8.25 5.01 -7.49
C PRO A 45 -8.20 4.31 -8.84
N THR A 46 -7.01 3.96 -9.33
CA THR A 46 -6.85 3.28 -10.63
C THR A 46 -7.48 1.89 -10.63
N ILE A 47 -7.36 1.15 -9.53
CA ILE A 47 -7.97 -0.18 -9.38
C ILE A 47 -9.49 -0.07 -9.46
N PHE A 48 -10.09 0.88 -8.74
CA PHE A 48 -11.55 1.09 -8.78
C PHE A 48 -12.04 1.61 -10.13
N ASP A 49 -11.29 2.50 -10.80
CA ASP A 49 -11.61 2.96 -12.15
C ASP A 49 -11.74 1.75 -13.10
N HIS A 50 -10.73 0.91 -13.14
CA HIS A 50 -10.74 -0.31 -13.95
C HIS A 50 -11.86 -1.27 -13.58
N ALA A 51 -12.09 -1.51 -12.28
CA ALA A 51 -13.11 -2.42 -11.78
C ALA A 51 -14.53 -1.96 -12.17
N ILE A 52 -14.85 -0.68 -11.92
CA ILE A 52 -16.19 -0.12 -12.20
C ILE A 52 -16.44 0.00 -13.70
N LYS A 53 -15.42 0.42 -14.47
CA LYS A 53 -15.53 0.59 -15.92
C LYS A 53 -15.81 -0.73 -16.64
N ASN A 54 -15.14 -1.81 -16.23
CA ASN A 54 -15.11 -3.06 -16.98
C ASN A 54 -16.09 -4.13 -16.48
N SER A 55 -16.89 -3.84 -15.45
CA SER A 55 -17.84 -4.81 -14.86
C SER A 55 -19.23 -4.22 -14.70
N SER A 56 -20.25 -5.04 -14.98
CA SER A 56 -21.66 -4.73 -14.67
C SER A 56 -22.02 -5.02 -13.21
N SER A 57 -21.15 -5.62 -12.44
CA SER A 57 -21.41 -5.98 -11.03
C SER A 57 -21.66 -4.76 -10.12
N TYR A 58 -21.26 -3.57 -10.57
CA TYR A 58 -21.52 -2.30 -9.87
C TYR A 58 -22.83 -1.63 -10.27
N ASP A 59 -23.46 -2.01 -11.39
CA ASP A 59 -24.58 -1.29 -12.02
C ASP A 59 -25.79 -1.15 -11.09
N ARG A 60 -26.13 -2.21 -10.36
CA ARG A 60 -27.24 -2.18 -9.39
C ARG A 60 -26.94 -1.20 -8.26
N ALA A 61 -25.76 -1.28 -7.65
CA ALA A 61 -25.38 -0.40 -6.54
C ALA A 61 -25.32 1.07 -6.99
N ILE A 62 -24.80 1.35 -8.19
CA ILE A 62 -24.79 2.69 -8.77
C ILE A 62 -26.21 3.23 -8.90
N ARG A 63 -27.16 2.46 -9.46
CA ARG A 63 -28.58 2.85 -9.53
C ARG A 63 -29.18 3.12 -8.16
N ASP A 64 -28.96 2.21 -7.22
CA ASP A 64 -29.52 2.28 -5.86
C ASP A 64 -29.01 3.52 -5.09
N TYR A 65 -27.71 3.87 -5.24
CA TYR A 65 -27.16 5.07 -4.60
C TYR A 65 -27.53 6.35 -5.34
N ALA A 66 -27.54 6.34 -6.66
CA ALA A 66 -27.95 7.49 -7.47
C ALA A 66 -29.43 7.85 -7.21
N SER A 67 -30.33 6.87 -7.05
CA SER A 67 -31.74 7.11 -6.69
C SER A 67 -31.92 7.76 -5.31
N LYS A 68 -30.90 7.63 -4.42
CA LYS A 68 -30.85 8.28 -3.10
C LYS A 68 -30.15 9.65 -3.16
N GLY A 69 -29.88 10.17 -4.36
CA GLY A 69 -29.24 11.47 -4.58
C GLY A 69 -27.72 11.48 -4.44
N LYS A 70 -27.06 10.32 -4.27
CA LYS A 70 -25.60 10.25 -4.19
C LYS A 70 -24.97 10.35 -5.57
N SER A 71 -23.84 11.05 -5.66
CA SER A 71 -23.11 11.27 -6.90
C SER A 71 -21.59 11.47 -6.63
N GLY A 72 -20.78 11.45 -7.66
CA GLY A 72 -19.35 11.76 -7.60
C GLY A 72 -18.61 11.00 -6.50
N GLU A 73 -17.86 11.72 -5.69
CA GLU A 73 -17.04 11.18 -4.61
C GLU A 73 -17.87 10.44 -3.54
N GLU A 74 -19.03 10.97 -3.17
CA GLU A 74 -19.90 10.33 -2.18
C GLU A 74 -20.37 8.95 -2.66
N LEU A 75 -20.80 8.84 -3.93
CA LEU A 75 -21.20 7.57 -4.54
C LEU A 75 -20.02 6.60 -4.62
N PHE A 76 -18.84 7.10 -5.00
CA PHE A 76 -17.62 6.27 -5.02
C PHE A 76 -17.34 5.65 -3.64
N PHE A 77 -17.34 6.45 -2.57
CA PHE A 77 -17.05 5.93 -1.24
C PHE A 77 -18.09 4.91 -0.75
N GLU A 78 -19.36 5.00 -1.17
CA GLU A 78 -20.32 3.93 -0.89
C GLU A 78 -19.92 2.61 -1.56
N LEU A 79 -19.56 2.65 -2.85
CA LEU A 79 -19.14 1.45 -3.58
C LEU A 79 -17.86 0.84 -2.99
N ALA A 80 -16.87 1.70 -2.69
CA ALA A 80 -15.60 1.27 -2.13
C ALA A 80 -15.76 0.67 -0.72
N LEU A 81 -16.58 1.28 0.13
CA LEU A 81 -16.85 0.77 1.47
C LEU A 81 -17.60 -0.57 1.44
N GLU A 82 -18.56 -0.78 0.53
CA GLU A 82 -19.18 -2.09 0.36
C GLU A 82 -18.16 -3.18 0.05
N ASP A 83 -17.27 -2.95 -0.91
CA ASP A 83 -16.30 -3.96 -1.35
C ASP A 83 -15.21 -4.17 -0.28
N LEU A 84 -14.67 -3.09 0.29
CA LEU A 84 -13.57 -3.18 1.24
C LEU A 84 -13.99 -3.69 2.62
N THR A 85 -15.24 -3.45 3.06
CA THR A 85 -15.74 -4.06 4.29
C THR A 85 -15.96 -5.55 4.11
N ARG A 86 -16.46 -6.01 2.96
CA ARG A 86 -16.56 -7.44 2.63
C ARG A 86 -15.17 -8.10 2.60
N ALA A 87 -14.19 -7.44 1.96
CA ALA A 87 -12.81 -7.93 1.96
C ALA A 87 -12.24 -7.98 3.39
N ALA A 88 -12.48 -6.95 4.21
CA ALA A 88 -12.04 -6.93 5.61
C ALA A 88 -12.64 -8.10 6.42
N ASP A 89 -13.89 -8.45 6.17
CA ASP A 89 -14.52 -9.60 6.81
C ASP A 89 -13.86 -10.93 6.40
N LEU A 90 -13.44 -11.09 5.14
CA LEU A 90 -12.68 -12.27 4.69
C LEU A 90 -11.29 -12.36 5.32
N PHE A 91 -10.60 -11.23 5.52
CA PHE A 91 -9.30 -11.18 6.19
C PHE A 91 -9.38 -11.17 7.72
N ARG A 92 -10.57 -11.02 8.31
CA ARG A 92 -10.75 -10.96 9.76
C ARG A 92 -10.15 -12.16 10.52
N PRO A 93 -10.30 -13.42 10.05
CA PRO A 93 -9.66 -14.56 10.72
C PRO A 93 -8.13 -14.47 10.72
N VAL A 94 -7.52 -13.88 9.68
CA VAL A 94 -6.07 -13.64 9.64
C VAL A 94 -5.69 -12.59 10.68
N HIS A 95 -6.43 -11.49 10.74
CA HIS A 95 -6.19 -10.41 11.68
C HIS A 95 -6.27 -10.89 13.14
N ASP A 96 -7.29 -11.66 13.46
CA ASP A 96 -7.48 -12.14 14.83
C ASP A 96 -6.40 -13.12 15.26
N ARG A 97 -6.04 -14.13 14.43
CA ARG A 97 -4.99 -15.10 14.77
C ARG A 97 -3.58 -14.50 14.82
N THR A 98 -3.34 -13.40 14.10
CA THR A 98 -2.05 -12.68 14.12
C THR A 98 -2.02 -11.55 15.16
N ASN A 99 -3.05 -11.45 15.98
CA ASN A 99 -3.20 -10.40 16.98
C ASN A 99 -3.04 -8.99 16.39
N GLY A 100 -3.63 -8.75 15.21
CA GLY A 100 -3.60 -7.46 14.51
C GLY A 100 -2.29 -7.13 13.81
N LEU A 101 -1.34 -8.06 13.70
CA LEU A 101 -0.12 -7.85 12.94
C LEU A 101 -0.37 -7.89 11.43
N ASP A 102 -1.33 -8.71 10.98
CA ASP A 102 -1.68 -8.90 9.57
C ASP A 102 -3.21 -8.94 9.39
N GLY A 103 -3.71 -9.30 8.21
CA GLY A 103 -5.15 -9.38 7.93
C GLY A 103 -5.78 -8.03 7.63
N TRP A 104 -5.03 -7.11 7.03
CA TRP A 104 -5.44 -5.74 6.78
C TRP A 104 -5.97 -5.52 5.37
N VAL A 105 -6.91 -4.57 5.26
CA VAL A 105 -7.45 -4.05 4.00
C VAL A 105 -7.29 -2.53 4.00
N SER A 106 -6.95 -1.91 2.87
CA SER A 106 -6.69 -0.46 2.80
C SER A 106 -7.72 0.28 1.96
N LEU A 107 -8.25 1.39 2.49
CA LEU A 107 -9.08 2.39 1.81
C LEU A 107 -8.35 3.73 1.78
N GLU A 108 -8.16 4.30 0.59
CA GLU A 108 -7.45 5.58 0.41
C GLU A 108 -8.39 6.77 0.56
N VAL A 109 -7.94 7.83 1.26
CA VAL A 109 -8.59 9.15 1.25
C VAL A 109 -8.55 9.76 -0.16
N SER A 110 -9.39 10.76 -0.43
CA SER A 110 -9.35 11.50 -1.69
C SER A 110 -7.93 12.03 -1.97
N PRO A 111 -7.31 11.73 -3.12
CA PRO A 111 -5.98 12.24 -3.45
C PRO A 111 -5.94 13.76 -3.63
N LEU A 112 -7.09 14.41 -3.77
CA LEU A 112 -7.21 15.88 -3.78
C LEU A 112 -6.79 16.51 -2.45
N LEU A 113 -6.72 15.71 -1.37
CA LEU A 113 -6.39 16.15 -0.03
C LEU A 113 -4.89 15.99 0.31
N ALA A 114 -4.07 15.47 -0.60
CA ALA A 114 -2.67 15.10 -0.34
C ALA A 114 -1.80 16.23 0.26
N HIS A 115 -2.18 17.50 0.02
CA HIS A 115 -1.50 18.70 0.52
C HIS A 115 -2.33 19.49 1.55
N ASN A 116 -3.36 18.86 2.18
CA ASN A 116 -4.20 19.48 3.19
C ASN A 116 -4.35 18.59 4.42
N THR A 117 -3.59 18.88 5.47
CA THR A 117 -3.57 18.13 6.72
C THR A 117 -4.94 17.99 7.37
N ALA A 118 -5.67 19.10 7.52
CA ALA A 118 -6.93 19.12 8.25
C ALA A 118 -8.03 18.31 7.53
N SER A 119 -8.14 18.50 6.22
CA SER A 119 -9.12 17.77 5.40
C SER A 119 -8.80 16.28 5.31
N THR A 120 -7.51 15.92 5.14
CA THR A 120 -7.05 14.52 5.16
C THR A 120 -7.43 13.82 6.47
N LEU A 121 -7.17 14.46 7.61
CA LEU A 121 -7.51 13.90 8.92
C LEU A 121 -9.04 13.76 9.11
N ALA A 122 -9.80 14.76 8.69
CA ALA A 122 -11.26 14.75 8.80
C ALA A 122 -11.87 13.59 7.98
N GLU A 123 -11.43 13.43 6.74
CA GLU A 123 -11.90 12.34 5.87
C GLU A 123 -11.45 10.97 6.40
N ALA A 124 -10.20 10.84 6.88
CA ALA A 124 -9.72 9.60 7.47
C ALA A 124 -10.59 9.16 8.66
N LYS A 125 -10.97 10.08 9.55
CA LYS A 125 -11.88 9.82 10.67
C LYS A 125 -13.27 9.38 10.18
N GLN A 126 -13.82 10.06 9.18
CA GLN A 126 -15.12 9.76 8.61
C GLN A 126 -15.14 8.37 7.95
N LEU A 127 -14.17 8.07 7.10
CA LEU A 127 -14.09 6.80 6.39
C LEU A 127 -13.88 5.62 7.34
N PHE A 128 -13.01 5.77 8.35
CA PHE A 128 -12.78 4.72 9.33
C PHE A 128 -14.03 4.42 10.16
N ALA A 129 -14.74 5.47 10.62
CA ALA A 129 -15.99 5.31 11.35
C ALA A 129 -17.09 4.64 10.49
N ARG A 130 -17.22 5.02 9.21
CA ARG A 130 -18.17 4.42 8.27
C ARG A 130 -17.85 2.96 7.96
N ALA A 131 -16.57 2.62 7.79
CA ALA A 131 -16.14 1.25 7.53
C ALA A 131 -16.47 0.31 8.69
N ASN A 132 -16.36 0.80 9.92
CA ASN A 132 -16.63 0.04 11.15
C ASN A 132 -15.98 -1.35 11.14
N ARG A 133 -14.71 -1.43 10.73
CA ARG A 133 -13.91 -2.67 10.70
C ARG A 133 -12.55 -2.41 11.35
N PRO A 134 -12.15 -3.21 12.36
CA PRO A 134 -10.89 -2.98 13.09
C PRO A 134 -9.65 -3.27 12.23
N ASN A 135 -9.78 -4.04 11.17
CA ASN A 135 -8.74 -4.43 10.25
C ASN A 135 -8.79 -3.66 8.92
N LEU A 136 -9.29 -2.44 8.94
CA LEU A 136 -9.25 -1.53 7.81
C LEU A 136 -8.27 -0.38 8.09
N LEU A 137 -7.24 -0.27 7.26
CA LEU A 137 -6.28 0.84 7.25
C LEU A 137 -6.82 1.98 6.39
N ILE A 138 -6.76 3.20 6.90
CA ILE A 138 -6.95 4.38 6.05
C ILE A 138 -5.63 4.71 5.37
N LYS A 139 -5.64 4.79 4.05
CA LYS A 139 -4.44 5.06 3.26
C LYS A 139 -4.28 6.57 3.08
N ILE A 140 -3.14 7.10 3.54
CA ILE A 140 -2.82 8.53 3.60
C ILE A 140 -1.48 8.77 2.90
N PRO A 141 -1.38 9.75 1.97
CA PRO A 141 -0.10 10.12 1.35
C PRO A 141 0.95 10.58 2.37
N GLY A 142 2.18 10.10 2.26
CA GLY A 142 3.32 10.49 3.09
C GLY A 142 3.96 11.80 2.62
N THR A 143 3.17 12.78 2.20
CA THR A 143 3.60 14.14 1.86
C THR A 143 3.96 14.92 3.13
N LYS A 144 4.62 16.07 2.98
CA LYS A 144 4.95 16.94 4.11
C LYS A 144 3.70 17.33 4.91
N GLU A 145 2.60 17.61 4.24
CA GLU A 145 1.31 17.95 4.83
C GLU A 145 0.58 16.71 5.38
N GLY A 146 0.87 15.53 4.84
CA GLY A 146 0.34 14.25 5.32
C GLY A 146 0.92 13.82 6.67
N LEU A 147 2.18 14.19 6.98
CA LEU A 147 2.84 13.75 8.22
C LEU A 147 2.07 14.13 9.51
N PRO A 148 1.60 15.38 9.69
CA PRO A 148 0.78 15.72 10.87
C PRO A 148 -0.57 14.99 10.87
N ALA A 149 -1.19 14.77 9.71
CA ALA A 149 -2.44 14.01 9.62
C ALA A 149 -2.25 12.54 10.05
N ILE A 150 -1.12 11.92 9.66
CA ILE A 150 -0.75 10.57 10.07
C ILE A 150 -0.56 10.48 11.58
N GLU A 151 0.21 11.39 12.17
CA GLU A 151 0.41 11.45 13.62
C GLU A 151 -0.91 11.56 14.39
N GLU A 152 -1.80 12.48 13.97
CA GLU A 152 -3.10 12.69 14.58
C GLU A 152 -4.05 11.51 14.38
N ALA A 153 -4.04 10.85 13.21
CA ALA A 153 -4.82 9.65 12.96
C ALA A 153 -4.38 8.50 13.88
N ILE A 154 -3.08 8.26 13.99
CA ILE A 154 -2.51 7.26 14.92
C ILE A 154 -2.86 7.60 16.36
N PHE A 155 -2.73 8.86 16.78
CA PHE A 155 -3.15 9.30 18.11
C PHE A 155 -4.64 9.04 18.35
N ALA A 156 -5.50 9.26 17.35
CA ALA A 156 -6.93 8.97 17.44
C ALA A 156 -7.24 7.45 17.45
N GLY A 157 -6.26 6.57 17.22
CA GLY A 157 -6.43 5.12 17.18
C GLY A 157 -6.90 4.60 15.83
N ILE A 158 -6.73 5.38 14.77
CA ILE A 158 -7.06 4.99 13.39
C ILE A 158 -5.86 4.30 12.78
N PRO A 159 -6.01 3.04 12.30
CA PRO A 159 -4.94 2.35 11.59
C PRO A 159 -4.64 3.02 10.25
N VAL A 160 -3.35 3.17 9.89
CA VAL A 160 -2.94 3.92 8.71
C VAL A 160 -2.00 3.13 7.80
N ASN A 161 -2.30 3.13 6.49
CA ASN A 161 -1.37 2.76 5.44
C ASN A 161 -0.78 4.05 4.85
N VAL A 162 0.49 4.35 5.14
CA VAL A 162 1.14 5.53 4.54
C VAL A 162 1.61 5.19 3.15
N THR A 163 1.17 5.96 2.14
CA THR A 163 1.48 5.71 0.72
C THR A 163 2.35 6.81 0.10
N LEU A 164 2.78 6.61 -1.13
CA LEU A 164 3.62 7.54 -1.91
C LEU A 164 4.98 7.81 -1.26
N LEU A 165 5.61 6.77 -0.71
CA LEU A 165 6.98 6.86 -0.23
C LEU A 165 7.94 6.32 -1.30
N PHE A 166 8.99 7.08 -1.55
CA PHE A 166 9.98 6.75 -2.58
C PHE A 166 11.41 6.70 -2.04
N SER A 167 11.70 7.27 -0.89
CA SER A 167 13.06 7.31 -0.36
C SER A 167 13.14 6.87 1.09
N PRO A 168 14.35 6.45 1.55
CA PRO A 168 14.60 6.19 2.97
C PRO A 168 14.31 7.40 3.87
N GLU A 169 14.53 8.63 3.37
CA GLU A 169 14.26 9.88 4.09
C GLU A 169 12.76 10.05 4.34
N GLN A 170 11.95 9.86 3.29
CA GLN A 170 10.48 9.91 3.39
C GLN A 170 9.95 8.84 4.35
N TYR A 171 10.50 7.61 4.24
CA TYR A 171 10.17 6.55 5.19
C TYR A 171 10.49 6.95 6.64
N ARG A 172 11.70 7.46 6.92
CA ARG A 172 12.08 7.88 8.29
C ARG A 172 11.14 8.95 8.83
N ALA A 173 10.77 9.94 8.04
CA ALA A 173 9.85 10.99 8.45
C ALA A 173 8.46 10.43 8.82
N VAL A 174 7.96 9.47 8.07
CA VAL A 174 6.69 8.77 8.33
C VAL A 174 6.78 7.90 9.58
N ALA A 175 7.85 7.14 9.74
CA ALA A 175 8.07 6.31 10.92
C ALA A 175 8.14 7.15 12.22
N GLU A 176 8.77 8.33 12.15
CA GLU A 176 8.78 9.28 13.26
C GLU A 176 7.37 9.83 13.58
N ALA A 177 6.56 10.15 12.55
CA ALA A 177 5.18 10.59 12.76
C ALA A 177 4.34 9.49 13.42
N TYR A 178 4.49 8.25 12.97
CA TYR A 178 3.85 7.09 13.60
C TYR A 178 4.26 6.95 15.08
N ILE A 179 5.56 6.96 15.36
CA ILE A 179 6.07 6.80 16.73
C ILE A 179 5.58 7.94 17.64
N ARG A 180 5.56 9.19 17.17
CA ARG A 180 5.01 10.31 17.96
C ARG A 180 3.54 10.10 18.31
N GLY A 181 2.72 9.64 17.33
CA GLY A 181 1.32 9.29 17.58
C GLY A 181 1.17 8.22 18.67
N ILE A 182 2.01 7.16 18.62
CA ILE A 182 2.03 6.09 19.62
C ILE A 182 2.50 6.59 20.99
N GLU A 183 3.59 7.38 21.06
CA GLU A 183 4.09 7.95 22.31
C GLU A 183 3.02 8.83 23.00
N ARG A 184 2.28 9.63 22.23
CA ARG A 184 1.16 10.43 22.74
C ARG A 184 0.02 9.55 23.28
N ARG A 185 -0.27 8.42 22.65
CA ARG A 185 -1.26 7.45 23.18
C ARG A 185 -0.83 6.88 24.52
N ILE A 186 0.43 6.45 24.62
CA ILE A 186 1.02 5.92 25.88
C ILE A 186 0.92 6.97 26.97
N GLN A 187 1.33 8.21 26.71
CA GLN A 187 1.25 9.32 27.66
C GLN A 187 -0.17 9.63 28.11
N ALA A 188 -1.16 9.46 27.22
CA ALA A 188 -2.58 9.65 27.52
C ALA A 188 -3.26 8.41 28.16
N GLY A 189 -2.53 7.33 28.43
CA GLY A 189 -3.08 6.09 28.98
C GLY A 189 -3.99 5.34 28.00
N LEU A 190 -3.88 5.61 26.69
CA LEU A 190 -4.65 4.96 25.65
C LEU A 190 -3.90 3.71 25.13
N ASN A 191 -4.64 2.72 24.63
CA ASN A 191 -4.04 1.52 24.04
C ASN A 191 -3.14 1.88 22.85
N PRO A 192 -1.80 1.62 22.90
CA PRO A 192 -0.86 1.96 21.84
C PRO A 192 -0.86 0.99 20.65
N LYS A 193 -1.67 -0.06 20.71
CA LYS A 193 -1.78 -1.05 19.64
C LYS A 193 -2.61 -0.50 18.48
N VAL A 194 -1.97 0.28 17.60
CA VAL A 194 -2.58 0.84 16.37
C VAL A 194 -1.81 0.32 15.17
N GLY A 195 -2.50 -0.39 14.26
CA GLY A 195 -1.89 -0.97 13.07
C GLY A 195 -1.40 0.10 12.09
N SER A 196 -0.25 -0.11 11.49
CA SER A 196 0.23 0.76 10.42
C SER A 196 1.19 0.03 9.48
N VAL A 197 1.22 0.48 8.22
CA VAL A 197 2.24 0.12 7.23
C VAL A 197 2.76 1.38 6.54
N ALA A 198 4.02 1.33 6.10
CA ALA A 198 4.68 2.38 5.31
C ALA A 198 5.00 1.82 3.92
N SER A 199 4.29 2.29 2.90
CA SER A 199 4.31 1.76 1.53
C SER A 199 5.34 2.47 0.67
N VAL A 200 6.48 1.81 0.44
CA VAL A 200 7.58 2.29 -0.41
C VAL A 200 7.41 1.74 -1.82
N PHE A 201 7.42 2.64 -2.80
CA PHE A 201 7.20 2.33 -4.22
C PHE A 201 8.51 1.93 -4.89
N VAL A 202 8.53 0.79 -5.56
CA VAL A 202 9.75 0.17 -6.08
C VAL A 202 9.95 0.42 -7.57
N SER A 203 9.09 -0.11 -8.44
CA SER A 203 9.34 -0.13 -9.90
C SER A 203 9.39 1.24 -10.56
N ARG A 204 8.82 2.27 -9.95
CA ARG A 204 8.81 3.63 -10.52
C ARG A 204 10.22 4.24 -10.61
N TRP A 205 11.12 3.88 -9.71
CA TRP A 205 12.52 4.27 -9.77
C TRP A 205 13.20 3.79 -11.06
N ASP A 206 13.04 2.51 -11.36
CA ASP A 206 13.63 1.91 -12.54
C ASP A 206 13.00 2.44 -13.84
N THR A 207 11.68 2.69 -13.82
CA THR A 207 11.00 3.34 -14.95
C THR A 207 11.54 4.76 -15.20
N ALA A 208 11.82 5.54 -14.16
CA ALA A 208 12.31 6.92 -14.28
C ALA A 208 13.73 7.01 -14.88
N VAL A 209 14.57 6.02 -14.63
CA VAL A 209 15.96 5.97 -15.13
C VAL A 209 16.13 5.10 -16.37
N ALA A 210 15.08 4.46 -16.86
CA ALA A 210 15.13 3.61 -18.05
C ALA A 210 15.70 4.37 -19.25
N GLY A 211 16.70 3.79 -19.90
CA GLY A 211 17.40 4.39 -21.04
C GLY A 211 18.30 5.60 -20.70
N LYS A 212 18.43 5.97 -19.42
CA LYS A 212 19.26 7.11 -18.96
C LYS A 212 20.51 6.66 -18.20
N VAL A 213 20.63 5.39 -17.88
CA VAL A 213 21.76 4.80 -17.15
C VAL A 213 22.37 3.67 -17.96
N PRO A 214 23.63 3.26 -17.68
CA PRO A 214 24.24 2.10 -18.31
C PRO A 214 23.40 0.82 -18.18
N PRO A 215 23.39 -0.08 -19.19
CA PRO A 215 22.55 -1.28 -19.20
C PRO A 215 22.74 -2.20 -17.98
N GLU A 216 23.93 -2.25 -17.41
CA GLU A 216 24.25 -3.04 -16.21
C GLU A 216 23.56 -2.54 -14.93
N LEU A 217 23.03 -1.33 -14.94
CA LEU A 217 22.23 -0.74 -13.86
C LEU A 217 20.73 -0.88 -14.07
N ALA A 218 20.29 -1.42 -15.21
CA ALA A 218 18.85 -1.59 -15.49
C ALA A 218 18.16 -2.43 -14.41
N ASN A 219 16.96 -2.00 -14.00
CA ASN A 219 16.10 -2.68 -13.03
C ASN A 219 16.73 -2.91 -11.61
N ARG A 220 17.69 -2.07 -11.21
CA ARG A 220 18.42 -2.22 -9.94
C ARG A 220 18.18 -1.09 -8.95
N LEU A 221 17.74 0.09 -9.42
CA LEU A 221 17.60 1.26 -8.56
C LEU A 221 16.47 1.08 -7.54
N GLY A 222 15.30 0.67 -7.99
CA GLY A 222 14.16 0.44 -7.10
C GLY A 222 14.46 -0.60 -6.04
N ILE A 223 15.17 -1.67 -6.41
CA ILE A 223 15.61 -2.72 -5.47
C ILE A 223 16.59 -2.13 -4.44
N ALA A 224 17.58 -1.35 -4.87
CA ALA A 224 18.57 -0.76 -3.97
C ALA A 224 17.93 0.23 -2.99
N ILE A 225 17.02 1.08 -3.45
CA ILE A 225 16.25 2.01 -2.59
C ILE A 225 15.42 1.23 -1.56
N ALA A 226 14.69 0.19 -2.00
CA ALA A 226 13.85 -0.62 -1.11
C ALA A 226 14.68 -1.36 -0.05
N ARG A 227 15.82 -1.93 -0.43
CA ARG A 227 16.77 -2.58 0.50
C ARG A 227 17.38 -1.59 1.49
N GLY A 228 17.77 -0.39 1.05
CA GLY A 228 18.26 0.68 1.93
C GLY A 228 17.18 1.11 2.94
N THR A 229 15.94 1.22 2.49
CA THR A 229 14.81 1.52 3.37
C THR A 229 14.56 0.39 4.38
N TYR A 230 14.70 -0.88 3.96
CA TYR A 230 14.61 -2.01 4.87
C TYR A 230 15.71 -2.00 5.94
N GLN A 231 16.94 -1.61 5.59
CA GLN A 231 18.01 -1.45 6.59
C GLN A 231 17.66 -0.39 7.64
N ASP A 232 17.10 0.75 7.22
CA ASP A 232 16.63 1.79 8.15
C ASP A 232 15.47 1.29 9.02
N TYR A 233 14.54 0.51 8.46
CA TYR A 233 13.45 -0.11 9.19
C TYR A 233 13.94 -1.07 10.28
N VAL A 234 14.85 -1.98 9.96
CA VAL A 234 15.44 -2.91 10.94
C VAL A 234 16.20 -2.16 12.03
N LYS A 235 16.97 -1.13 11.65
CA LYS A 235 17.66 -0.27 12.61
C LYS A 235 16.68 0.46 13.54
N LEU A 236 15.56 0.94 13.02
CA LEU A 236 14.51 1.57 13.84
C LEU A 236 13.92 0.58 14.84
N LEU A 237 13.60 -0.65 14.41
CA LEU A 237 13.08 -1.70 15.29
C LEU A 237 14.04 -2.04 16.45
N GLY A 238 15.36 -1.94 16.22
CA GLY A 238 16.40 -2.12 17.25
C GLY A 238 16.64 -0.88 18.13
N SER A 239 16.04 0.27 17.84
CA SER A 239 16.29 1.50 18.57
C SER A 239 15.64 1.48 19.97
N SER A 240 16.29 2.14 20.94
CA SER A 240 15.75 2.27 22.31
C SER A 240 14.39 2.99 22.34
N LYS A 241 14.16 3.91 21.41
CA LYS A 241 12.89 4.63 21.28
C LYS A 241 11.75 3.68 20.92
N TRP A 242 11.95 2.84 19.89
CA TRP A 242 10.96 1.84 19.49
C TRP A 242 10.77 0.76 20.56
N GLN A 243 11.86 0.26 21.14
CA GLN A 243 11.80 -0.80 22.16
C GLN A 243 11.00 -0.38 23.39
N ARG A 244 11.05 0.90 23.81
CA ARG A 244 10.17 1.42 24.88
C ARG A 244 8.70 1.35 24.47
N ALA A 245 8.34 1.83 23.29
CA ALA A 245 6.96 1.78 22.80
C ALA A 245 6.45 0.33 22.68
N PHE A 246 7.29 -0.57 22.19
CA PHE A 246 6.98 -2.00 22.09
C PHE A 246 6.70 -2.63 23.45
N ASN A 247 7.49 -2.31 24.48
CA ASN A 247 7.27 -2.79 25.86
C ASN A 247 5.95 -2.30 26.46
N GLU A 248 5.44 -1.16 26.00
CA GLU A 248 4.11 -0.63 26.37
C GLU A 248 2.97 -1.22 25.53
N GLY A 249 3.26 -2.17 24.64
CA GLY A 249 2.27 -2.89 23.85
C GLY A 249 2.01 -2.34 22.43
N ALA A 250 2.84 -1.41 21.96
CA ALA A 250 2.78 -0.97 20.57
C ALA A 250 3.15 -2.10 19.59
N ILE A 251 2.56 -2.09 18.40
CA ILE A 251 2.93 -2.97 17.28
C ILE A 251 3.70 -2.16 16.23
N PRO A 252 4.60 -2.79 15.43
CA PRO A 252 5.42 -2.02 14.49
C PRO A 252 4.60 -1.46 13.32
N GLN A 253 4.96 -0.26 12.87
CA GLN A 253 4.61 0.16 11.51
C GLN A 253 5.46 -0.65 10.55
N ARG A 254 4.84 -1.64 9.87
CA ARG A 254 5.59 -2.54 9.00
C ARG A 254 5.97 -1.85 7.69
N LEU A 255 7.20 -2.09 7.24
CA LEU A 255 7.60 -1.67 5.90
C LEU A 255 6.84 -2.51 4.87
N LEU A 256 6.23 -1.83 3.89
CA LEU A 256 5.50 -2.44 2.80
C LEU A 256 6.15 -2.05 1.47
N PHE A 257 6.48 -3.05 0.65
CA PHE A 257 6.93 -2.83 -0.72
C PHE A 257 5.71 -2.78 -1.64
N ALA A 258 5.53 -1.65 -2.30
CA ALA A 258 4.44 -1.38 -3.25
C ALA A 258 4.99 -1.16 -4.67
N SER A 259 4.11 -1.22 -5.67
CA SER A 259 4.50 -1.08 -7.09
C SER A 259 5.57 -2.12 -7.47
N THR A 260 5.34 -3.38 -7.09
CA THR A 260 6.29 -4.49 -7.28
C THR A 260 6.05 -5.31 -8.54
N GLY A 261 5.12 -4.91 -9.40
CA GLY A 261 4.99 -5.47 -10.74
C GLY A 261 6.09 -4.96 -11.67
N THR A 262 6.80 -5.89 -12.31
CA THR A 262 7.87 -5.58 -13.28
C THR A 262 7.32 -4.85 -14.50
N LYS A 263 7.99 -3.79 -14.94
CA LYS A 263 7.59 -2.94 -16.07
C LYS A 263 8.42 -3.20 -17.33
N ASP A 264 9.65 -3.67 -17.18
CA ASP A 264 10.52 -4.06 -18.28
C ASP A 264 10.13 -5.45 -18.78
N PRO A 265 9.66 -5.60 -20.04
CA PRO A 265 9.25 -6.89 -20.58
C PRO A 265 10.39 -7.88 -20.77
N LYS A 266 11.66 -7.43 -20.65
CA LYS A 266 12.84 -8.28 -20.75
C LYS A 266 13.29 -8.83 -19.40
N ALA A 267 12.81 -8.28 -18.30
CA ALA A 267 13.11 -8.73 -16.95
C ALA A 267 12.08 -9.77 -16.47
N SER A 268 12.44 -10.54 -15.44
CA SER A 268 11.50 -11.48 -14.81
C SER A 268 10.26 -10.73 -14.29
N ASP A 269 9.08 -11.29 -14.51
CA ASP A 269 7.82 -10.76 -13.99
C ASP A 269 7.67 -10.88 -12.47
N THR A 270 8.57 -11.65 -11.81
CA THR A 270 8.69 -11.80 -10.35
C THR A 270 9.89 -11.06 -9.76
N LEU A 271 10.65 -10.29 -10.57
CA LEU A 271 11.93 -9.67 -10.22
C LEU A 271 11.93 -8.98 -8.84
N TYR A 272 10.97 -8.06 -8.61
CA TYR A 272 10.96 -7.28 -7.37
C TYR A 272 10.54 -8.11 -6.15
N ILE A 273 9.69 -9.11 -6.36
CA ILE A 273 9.24 -9.98 -5.27
C ILE A 273 10.42 -10.83 -4.77
N GLU A 274 11.12 -11.48 -5.67
CA GLU A 274 12.28 -12.34 -5.36
C GLU A 274 13.44 -11.52 -4.78
N SER A 275 13.70 -10.34 -5.36
CA SER A 275 14.79 -9.45 -4.90
C SER A 275 14.53 -8.78 -3.55
N LEU A 276 13.29 -8.78 -3.05
CA LEU A 276 12.88 -8.15 -1.80
C LEU A 276 12.26 -9.14 -0.80
N ALA A 277 12.61 -10.42 -0.91
CA ALA A 277 12.17 -11.47 0.01
C ALA A 277 12.89 -11.34 1.36
N VAL A 278 12.40 -10.44 2.22
CA VAL A 278 12.98 -10.14 3.55
C VAL A 278 11.92 -10.22 4.64
N PRO A 279 12.26 -10.72 5.85
CA PRO A 279 11.31 -10.90 6.93
C PRO A 279 10.80 -9.57 7.51
N LEU A 280 9.71 -9.66 8.28
CA LEU A 280 9.05 -8.57 9.01
C LEU A 280 8.43 -7.50 8.09
N THR A 281 8.33 -7.76 6.80
CA THR A 281 7.80 -6.83 5.80
C THR A 281 6.49 -7.31 5.18
N VAL A 282 5.90 -6.45 4.38
CA VAL A 282 4.75 -6.74 3.53
C VAL A 282 5.15 -6.49 2.08
N ASN A 283 4.65 -7.29 1.15
CA ASN A 283 4.75 -7.04 -0.28
C ASN A 283 3.34 -7.04 -0.87
N THR A 284 2.90 -5.91 -1.40
CA THR A 284 1.63 -5.82 -2.12
C THR A 284 1.90 -5.87 -3.62
N MET A 285 1.27 -6.83 -4.29
CA MET A 285 1.57 -7.13 -5.68
C MET A 285 0.31 -7.22 -6.54
N PRO A 286 0.39 -6.81 -7.82
CA PRO A 286 -0.69 -7.02 -8.79
C PRO A 286 -1.04 -8.50 -8.93
N GLU A 287 -2.30 -8.79 -9.29
CA GLU A 287 -2.80 -10.16 -9.44
C GLU A 287 -1.96 -10.98 -10.43
N GLY A 288 -1.57 -10.40 -11.57
CA GLY A 288 -0.70 -11.09 -12.53
C GLY A 288 0.65 -11.49 -11.95
N THR A 289 1.26 -10.61 -11.14
CA THR A 289 2.52 -10.90 -10.42
C THR A 289 2.33 -11.99 -9.37
N LEU A 290 1.20 -11.98 -8.65
CA LEU A 290 0.86 -13.03 -7.69
C LEU A 290 0.74 -14.41 -8.37
N GLN A 291 0.09 -14.46 -9.51
CA GLN A 291 -0.06 -15.70 -10.28
C GLN A 291 1.28 -16.18 -10.85
N ALA A 292 2.09 -15.29 -11.39
CA ALA A 292 3.44 -15.60 -11.86
C ALA A 292 4.32 -16.17 -10.73
N LEU A 293 4.28 -15.52 -9.55
CA LEU A 293 4.99 -16.02 -8.36
C LEU A 293 4.50 -17.42 -7.95
N ALA A 294 3.20 -17.67 -7.98
CA ALA A 294 2.63 -18.97 -7.62
C ALA A 294 2.97 -20.07 -8.60
N ASP A 295 3.13 -19.74 -9.89
CA ASP A 295 3.39 -20.67 -10.99
C ASP A 295 4.88 -21.02 -11.10
N HIS A 296 5.74 -20.03 -11.20
CA HIS A 296 7.17 -20.24 -11.51
C HIS A 296 8.16 -19.44 -10.64
N GLY A 297 7.68 -18.67 -9.65
CA GLY A 297 8.55 -17.88 -8.78
C GLY A 297 9.55 -18.75 -8.00
N LYS A 298 10.71 -18.16 -7.72
CA LYS A 298 11.77 -18.77 -6.91
C LYS A 298 12.08 -17.86 -5.74
N VAL A 299 11.84 -18.35 -4.54
CA VAL A 299 12.00 -17.57 -3.32
C VAL A 299 13.07 -18.19 -2.45
N ASP A 300 14.19 -17.50 -2.36
CA ASP A 300 15.28 -17.80 -1.45
C ASP A 300 15.48 -16.64 -0.47
N ALA A 301 15.97 -16.93 0.74
CA ALA A 301 16.37 -15.88 1.66
C ALA A 301 17.48 -15.04 1.03
N LEU A 302 17.33 -13.71 1.06
CA LEU A 302 18.33 -12.80 0.52
C LEU A 302 19.69 -13.00 1.17
N PRO A 303 20.76 -13.26 0.41
CA PRO A 303 22.09 -13.38 0.96
C PRO A 303 22.54 -12.07 1.63
N ALA A 304 23.20 -12.15 2.77
CA ALA A 304 23.76 -10.96 3.45
C ALA A 304 24.63 -10.10 2.54
N LYS A 305 25.35 -10.71 1.59
CA LYS A 305 26.16 -10.00 0.59
C LYS A 305 25.33 -9.03 -0.25
N GLU A 306 24.15 -9.43 -0.69
CA GLU A 306 23.29 -8.56 -1.52
C GLU A 306 22.75 -7.36 -0.75
N MET A 307 22.50 -7.52 0.54
CA MET A 307 22.14 -6.42 1.42
C MET A 307 23.32 -5.44 1.61
N ASN A 308 24.55 -5.95 1.71
CA ASN A 308 25.76 -5.14 1.87
C ASN A 308 26.12 -4.37 0.59
N ASP A 309 25.78 -4.89 -0.58
CA ASP A 309 26.03 -4.24 -1.87
C ASP A 309 25.07 -3.07 -2.17
N THR A 310 24.05 -2.83 -1.34
CA THR A 310 23.05 -1.78 -1.55
C THR A 310 23.67 -0.38 -1.68
N ALA A 311 24.54 0.01 -0.75
CA ALA A 311 25.19 1.32 -0.77
C ALA A 311 26.03 1.51 -2.04
N ARG A 312 26.82 0.49 -2.42
CA ARG A 312 27.61 0.52 -3.65
C ARG A 312 26.74 0.67 -4.89
N THR A 313 25.62 -0.04 -4.97
CA THR A 313 24.68 0.09 -6.08
C THR A 313 24.14 1.51 -6.19
N LEU A 314 23.74 2.13 -5.07
CA LEU A 314 23.29 3.52 -5.06
C LEU A 314 24.39 4.50 -5.51
N ASP A 315 25.63 4.29 -5.06
CA ASP A 315 26.79 5.08 -5.51
C ASP A 315 27.05 4.96 -7.02
N ASP A 316 26.83 3.78 -7.61
CA ASP A 316 26.97 3.58 -9.04
C ASP A 316 25.92 4.38 -9.83
N PHE A 317 24.69 4.50 -9.34
CA PHE A 317 23.67 5.39 -9.92
C PHE A 317 24.04 6.88 -9.78
N VAL A 318 24.59 7.28 -8.64
CA VAL A 318 25.09 8.66 -8.46
C VAL A 318 26.21 8.97 -9.45
N LYS A 319 27.17 8.05 -9.64
CA LYS A 319 28.24 8.18 -10.66
C LYS A 319 27.69 8.24 -12.08
N ALA A 320 26.57 7.56 -12.34
CA ALA A 320 25.86 7.63 -13.62
C ALA A 320 25.03 8.92 -13.78
N GLY A 321 25.12 9.87 -12.84
CA GLY A 321 24.46 11.19 -12.91
C GLY A 321 23.07 11.26 -12.32
N VAL A 322 22.60 10.23 -11.62
CA VAL A 322 21.27 10.24 -10.96
C VAL A 322 21.34 10.97 -9.62
N ASN A 323 20.59 12.04 -9.47
CA ASN A 323 20.37 12.70 -8.19
C ASN A 323 19.25 12.00 -7.45
N LEU A 324 19.58 11.09 -6.53
CA LEU A 324 18.61 10.24 -5.82
C LEU A 324 17.62 11.06 -5.00
N SER A 325 18.05 12.10 -4.30
CA SER A 325 17.17 12.93 -3.47
C SER A 325 16.17 13.70 -4.32
N ALA A 326 16.63 14.36 -5.38
CA ALA A 326 15.77 15.09 -6.30
C ALA A 326 14.77 14.16 -7.01
N LEU A 327 15.25 12.99 -7.47
CA LEU A 327 14.41 12.01 -8.14
C LEU A 327 13.34 11.44 -7.17
N GLY A 328 13.69 11.16 -5.92
CA GLY A 328 12.74 10.69 -4.91
C GLY A 328 11.62 11.70 -4.62
N ALA A 329 11.97 13.00 -4.54
CA ALA A 329 10.99 14.08 -4.40
C ALA A 329 10.10 14.22 -5.64
N GLN A 330 10.69 14.17 -6.83
CA GLN A 330 9.97 14.21 -8.10
C GLN A 330 8.98 13.04 -8.22
N LEU A 331 9.39 11.82 -7.90
CA LEU A 331 8.53 10.64 -7.98
C LEU A 331 7.34 10.71 -7.01
N GLN A 332 7.51 11.33 -5.84
CA GLN A 332 6.41 11.55 -4.91
C GLN A 332 5.37 12.52 -5.49
N GLU A 333 5.82 13.63 -6.07
CA GLU A 333 4.93 14.62 -6.70
C GLU A 333 4.23 14.06 -7.95
N GLU A 334 4.96 13.36 -8.80
CA GLU A 334 4.39 12.66 -9.95
C GLU A 334 3.38 11.59 -9.52
N GLY A 335 3.66 10.91 -8.40
CA GLY A 335 2.76 9.94 -7.80
C GLY A 335 1.46 10.57 -7.34
N ALA A 336 1.51 11.68 -6.63
CA ALA A 336 0.35 12.44 -6.19
C ALA A 336 -0.48 12.93 -7.39
N THR A 337 0.18 13.53 -8.39
CA THR A 337 -0.46 13.99 -9.63
C THR A 337 -1.15 12.85 -10.38
N SER A 338 -0.48 11.70 -10.49
CA SER A 338 -1.04 10.50 -11.14
C SER A 338 -2.29 9.98 -10.42
N PHE A 339 -2.31 10.02 -9.08
CA PHE A 339 -3.46 9.62 -8.30
C PHE A 339 -4.64 10.58 -8.47
N VAL A 340 -4.39 11.89 -8.51
CA VAL A 340 -5.42 12.91 -8.84
C VAL A 340 -6.01 12.65 -10.22
N LYS A 341 -5.17 12.35 -11.22
CA LYS A 341 -5.66 12.02 -12.57
C LYS A 341 -6.57 10.77 -12.53
N SER A 342 -6.10 9.67 -11.93
CA SER A 342 -6.90 8.43 -11.82
C SER A 342 -8.20 8.64 -11.05
N TRP A 343 -8.20 9.52 -10.04
CA TRP A 343 -9.40 9.90 -9.30
C TRP A 343 -10.43 10.60 -10.18
N ASN A 344 -9.99 11.58 -10.97
CA ASN A 344 -10.88 12.30 -11.89
C ASN A 344 -11.43 11.36 -12.98
N ASP A 345 -10.59 10.46 -13.51
CA ASP A 345 -11.01 9.45 -14.48
C ASP A 345 -12.08 8.52 -13.87
N LEU A 346 -11.88 8.04 -12.65
CA LEU A 346 -12.84 7.24 -11.89
C LEU A 346 -14.19 7.95 -11.67
N LEU A 347 -14.16 9.20 -11.23
CA LEU A 347 -15.39 9.99 -11.04
C LEU A 347 -16.15 10.21 -12.36
N ASN A 348 -15.44 10.40 -13.46
CA ASN A 348 -16.02 10.50 -14.80
C ASN A 348 -16.67 9.17 -15.23
N VAL A 349 -16.03 8.04 -14.96
CA VAL A 349 -16.59 6.69 -15.22
C VAL A 349 -17.89 6.49 -14.44
N ILE A 350 -17.90 6.81 -13.15
CA ILE A 350 -19.08 6.71 -12.29
C ILE A 350 -20.23 7.59 -12.84
N SER A 351 -19.93 8.85 -13.19
CA SER A 351 -20.91 9.79 -13.74
C SER A 351 -21.51 9.29 -15.05
N SER A 352 -20.66 8.85 -15.99
CA SER A 352 -21.08 8.33 -17.30
C SER A 352 -21.94 7.05 -17.15
N LYS A 353 -21.53 6.15 -16.26
CA LYS A 353 -22.26 4.92 -15.99
C LYS A 353 -23.64 5.20 -15.34
N THR A 354 -23.66 6.14 -14.40
CA THR A 354 -24.91 6.58 -13.77
C THR A 354 -25.92 7.12 -14.79
N ALA A 355 -25.46 8.01 -15.69
CA ALA A 355 -26.31 8.57 -16.75
C ALA A 355 -26.86 7.51 -17.69
N SER A 356 -25.99 6.56 -18.14
CA SER A 356 -26.41 5.45 -19.01
C SER A 356 -27.43 4.53 -18.34
N LEU A 357 -27.27 4.26 -17.06
CA LEU A 357 -28.17 3.38 -16.29
C LEU A 357 -29.52 4.04 -15.97
N GLN A 358 -29.58 5.37 -15.90
CA GLN A 358 -30.82 6.12 -15.74
C GLN A 358 -31.63 6.22 -17.05
N GLN A 359 -30.95 6.25 -18.21
CA GLN A 359 -31.59 6.28 -19.52
C GLN A 359 -32.16 4.91 -19.92
N ALA A 360 -31.64 3.81 -19.37
CA ALA A 360 -32.06 2.45 -19.65
C ALA A 360 -33.16 1.93 -18.72
N ALA A 361 -33.59 2.72 -17.74
CA ALA A 361 -34.65 2.42 -16.77
C ALA A 361 -35.97 3.10 -17.15
#